data_6bbbdb046e1f3706aafd20fe4c609059
#
_entry.id   6bbbdb046e1f3706aafd20fe4c609059
#
_cell.length_a   1.000
_cell.length_b   1.000
_cell.length_c   1.000
_cell.angle_alpha   90.00
_cell.angle_beta   90.00
_cell.angle_gamma   90.00
#
_symmetry.space_group_name_H-M   'P 1'
#
loop_
_entity.id
_entity.type
_entity.pdbx_description
1 polymer ?
#
loop_
_entity_poly.entity_id
_entity_poly.type
_entity_poly.pdbx_seq_one_letter_code
_entity_poly.pdbx_strand_id
1 'polypeptide(L)'
;AHENMWAIAATLNDNVVAGLADYFSSQPPGKGKFAGRDAAMMAKGEKIFHRGDSARGIAACAVCHGQNAEGMSVFPRLAGQHAFYLGMQMEAIQGKLRKSPVMHGIIKELSIDEIQALSYYLESL
;
A
#
# COMPACT_ATOMS: atom_id res chain seq x y z
N ALA A 1 -7.56 -13.00 -6.94
CA ALA A 1 -8.47 -13.46 -5.88
C ALA A 1 -7.76 -14.57 -5.09
N HIS A 2 -7.88 -14.53 -3.77
CA HIS A 2 -7.22 -15.51 -2.89
C HIS A 2 -8.21 -16.66 -2.63
N GLU A 3 -8.28 -17.62 -3.55
CA GLU A 3 -9.25 -18.70 -3.49
C GLU A 3 -9.23 -19.47 -2.17
N ASN A 4 -8.02 -19.75 -1.63
CA ASN A 4 -7.87 -20.44 -0.34
C ASN A 4 -8.49 -19.64 0.83
N MET A 5 -8.28 -18.33 0.86
CA MET A 5 -8.83 -17.48 1.91
C MET A 5 -10.33 -17.24 1.77
N TRP A 6 -10.85 -17.26 0.54
CA TRP A 6 -12.28 -17.08 0.31
C TRP A 6 -13.11 -18.18 0.99
N ALA A 7 -12.69 -19.43 0.81
CA ALA A 7 -13.38 -20.56 1.43
C ALA A 7 -13.39 -20.48 2.97
N ILE A 8 -12.27 -20.06 3.56
CA ILE A 8 -12.15 -19.87 5.02
C ILE A 8 -13.01 -18.69 5.47
N ALA A 9 -12.87 -17.54 4.82
CA ALA A 9 -13.59 -16.33 5.18
C ALA A 9 -15.13 -16.49 5.07
N ALA A 10 -15.61 -17.24 4.09
CA ALA A 10 -17.03 -17.52 3.90
C ALA A 10 -17.68 -18.31 5.06
N THR A 11 -16.88 -18.97 5.91
CA THR A 11 -17.37 -19.71 7.10
C THR A 11 -17.44 -18.85 8.35
N LEU A 12 -16.88 -17.63 8.32
CA LEU A 12 -16.85 -16.74 9.48
C LEU A 12 -18.18 -15.99 9.62
N ASN A 13 -18.71 -15.95 10.84
CA ASN A 13 -19.84 -15.08 11.16
C ASN A 13 -19.34 -13.68 11.58
N ASP A 14 -20.24 -12.70 11.62
CA ASP A 14 -19.91 -11.29 11.89
C ASP A 14 -19.20 -11.08 13.23
N ASN A 15 -19.57 -11.83 14.28
CA ASN A 15 -18.92 -11.73 15.59
C ASN A 15 -17.46 -12.19 15.54
N VAL A 16 -17.18 -13.25 14.80
CA VAL A 16 -15.81 -13.76 14.61
C VAL A 16 -15.01 -12.76 13.75
N VAL A 17 -15.62 -12.21 12.71
CA VAL A 17 -14.97 -11.16 11.87
C VAL A 17 -14.60 -9.94 12.71
N ALA A 18 -15.53 -9.45 13.54
CA ALA A 18 -15.28 -8.32 14.43
C ALA A 18 -14.17 -8.63 15.44
N GLY A 19 -14.21 -9.79 16.09
CA GLY A 19 -13.17 -10.21 17.04
C GLY A 19 -11.79 -10.35 16.40
N LEU A 20 -11.70 -10.87 15.17
CA LEU A 20 -10.45 -10.94 14.42
C LEU A 20 -9.94 -9.55 14.05
N ALA A 21 -10.82 -8.64 13.64
CA ALA A 21 -10.46 -7.26 13.33
C ALA A 21 -9.89 -6.54 14.56
N ASP A 22 -10.55 -6.66 15.72
CA ASP A 22 -10.08 -6.09 16.98
C ASP A 22 -8.73 -6.68 17.40
N TYR A 23 -8.60 -8.01 17.31
CA TYR A 23 -7.36 -8.68 17.65
C TYR A 23 -6.19 -8.19 16.78
N PHE A 24 -6.33 -8.21 15.45
CA PHE A 24 -5.24 -7.81 14.56
C PHE A 24 -4.96 -6.30 14.62
N SER A 25 -5.97 -5.45 14.81
CA SER A 25 -5.77 -3.99 14.94
C SER A 25 -5.04 -3.62 16.23
N SER A 26 -5.14 -4.43 17.28
CA SER A 26 -4.43 -4.24 18.55
C SER A 26 -2.97 -4.72 18.52
N GLN A 27 -2.57 -5.48 17.51
CA GLN A 27 -1.19 -5.97 17.43
C GLN A 27 -0.23 -4.83 17.05
N PRO A 28 1.00 -4.83 17.59
CA PRO A 28 2.01 -3.87 17.16
C PRO A 28 2.28 -4.04 15.66
N PRO A 29 2.37 -2.94 14.91
CA PRO A 29 2.66 -3.02 13.49
C PRO A 29 4.00 -3.70 13.23
N GLY A 30 4.03 -4.61 12.27
CA GLY A 30 5.29 -5.20 11.80
C GLY A 30 6.18 -4.12 11.18
N LYS A 31 7.49 -4.23 11.40
CA LYS A 31 8.47 -3.43 10.68
C LYS A 31 8.89 -4.18 9.43
N GLY A 32 8.95 -3.47 8.31
CA GLY A 32 9.44 -4.04 7.05
C GLY A 32 10.91 -4.46 7.16
N LYS A 33 11.29 -5.46 6.40
CA LYS A 33 12.70 -5.88 6.31
C LYS A 33 13.41 -5.00 5.30
N PHE A 34 14.11 -3.98 5.80
CA PHE A 34 15.01 -3.18 4.97
C PHE A 34 16.35 -3.91 4.84
N ALA A 35 16.68 -4.40 3.67
CA ALA A 35 17.98 -5.00 3.37
C ALA A 35 18.64 -4.22 2.22
N GLY A 36 19.54 -3.27 2.58
CA GLY A 36 20.57 -2.73 1.69
C GLY A 36 20.11 -2.19 0.32
N ARG A 37 18.95 -1.56 0.26
CA ARG A 37 18.43 -1.02 -1.00
C ARG A 37 19.13 0.29 -1.38
N ASP A 38 19.19 0.58 -2.68
CA ASP A 38 19.80 1.81 -3.21
C ASP A 38 19.16 3.07 -2.60
N ALA A 39 20.02 3.93 -2.03
CA ALA A 39 19.60 5.17 -1.39
C ALA A 39 18.88 6.13 -2.36
N ALA A 40 19.27 6.15 -3.64
CA ALA A 40 18.62 6.97 -4.65
C ALA A 40 17.18 6.48 -4.94
N MET A 41 16.97 5.16 -4.98
CA MET A 41 15.66 4.55 -5.14
C MET A 41 14.76 4.89 -3.95
N MET A 42 15.30 4.81 -2.73
CA MET A 42 14.58 5.17 -1.51
C MET A 42 14.15 6.64 -1.50
N ALA A 43 15.08 7.55 -1.81
CA ALA A 43 14.80 8.99 -1.88
C ALA A 43 13.76 9.32 -2.97
N LYS A 44 13.77 8.61 -4.10
CA LYS A 44 12.76 8.74 -5.15
C LYS A 44 11.38 8.32 -4.64
N GLY A 45 11.28 7.19 -3.95
CA GLY A 45 10.04 6.70 -3.36
C GLY A 45 9.48 7.67 -2.32
N GLU A 46 10.31 8.13 -1.40
CA GLU A 46 9.98 9.14 -0.38
C GLU A 46 9.44 10.43 -1.01
N LYS A 47 10.14 10.94 -2.03
CA LYS A 47 9.72 12.16 -2.74
C LYS A 47 8.34 11.99 -3.36
N ILE A 48 8.08 10.89 -4.06
CA ILE A 48 6.77 10.64 -4.68
C ILE A 48 5.71 10.50 -3.59
N PHE A 49 5.98 9.78 -2.52
CA PHE A 49 5.04 9.57 -1.42
C PHE A 49 4.58 10.89 -0.80
N HIS A 50 5.52 11.78 -0.46
CA HIS A 50 5.21 13.02 0.24
C HIS A 50 4.82 14.19 -0.67
N ARG A 51 5.28 14.21 -1.92
CA ARG A 51 5.10 15.38 -2.81
C ARG A 51 4.29 15.07 -4.07
N GLY A 52 4.20 13.80 -4.47
CA GLY A 52 3.63 13.44 -5.75
C GLY A 52 4.40 14.05 -6.94
N ASP A 53 3.69 14.26 -8.02
CA ASP A 53 4.14 14.97 -9.21
C ASP A 53 2.94 15.70 -9.86
N SER A 54 2.76 16.96 -9.48
CA SER A 54 1.61 17.76 -9.94
C SER A 54 1.58 17.98 -11.44
N ALA A 55 2.76 18.02 -12.10
CA ALA A 55 2.85 18.20 -13.55
C ALA A 55 2.25 16.98 -14.29
N ARG A 56 2.30 15.79 -13.69
CA ARG A 56 1.70 14.55 -14.23
C ARG A 56 0.37 14.18 -13.57
N GLY A 57 -0.16 15.05 -12.69
CA GLY A 57 -1.41 14.79 -11.98
C GLY A 57 -1.31 13.69 -10.91
N ILE A 58 -0.09 13.39 -10.42
CA ILE A 58 0.14 12.42 -9.36
C ILE A 58 0.05 13.14 -8.01
N ALA A 59 -1.02 12.90 -7.26
CA ALA A 59 -1.18 13.45 -5.92
C ALA A 59 -0.19 12.81 -4.93
N ALA A 60 0.17 13.56 -3.88
CA ALA A 60 0.97 13.02 -2.79
C ALA A 60 0.20 11.92 -2.04
N CYS A 61 0.80 10.75 -1.88
CA CYS A 61 0.18 9.58 -1.25
C CYS A 61 -0.12 9.84 0.25
N ALA A 62 0.76 10.62 0.90
CA ALA A 62 0.66 10.97 2.31
C ALA A 62 -0.65 11.70 2.66
N VAL A 63 -1.28 12.39 1.72
CA VAL A 63 -2.55 13.10 1.95
C VAL A 63 -3.67 12.17 2.39
N CYS A 64 -3.70 10.96 1.85
CA CYS A 64 -4.71 9.96 2.17
C CYS A 64 -4.18 8.87 3.10
N HIS A 65 -2.95 8.42 2.90
CA HIS A 65 -2.38 7.29 3.65
C HIS A 65 -1.66 7.67 4.95
N GLY A 66 -1.66 8.97 5.32
CA GLY A 66 -0.95 9.48 6.50
C GLY A 66 0.52 9.79 6.24
N GLN A 67 1.11 10.66 7.05
CA GLN A 67 2.48 11.15 6.85
C GLN A 67 3.54 10.04 6.97
N ASN A 68 3.27 9.03 7.78
CA ASN A 68 4.13 7.85 7.94
C ASN A 68 3.49 6.60 7.31
N ALA A 69 2.60 6.77 6.35
CA ALA A 69 1.85 5.70 5.69
C ALA A 69 1.09 4.79 6.67
N GLU A 70 0.72 5.33 7.83
CA GLU A 70 0.02 4.63 8.91
C GLU A 70 -1.44 4.28 8.59
N GLY A 71 -1.99 4.89 7.55
CA GLY A 71 -3.39 4.81 7.19
C GLY A 71 -4.25 5.85 7.91
N MET A 72 -5.38 6.21 7.33
CA MET A 72 -6.36 7.15 7.89
C MET A 72 -7.79 6.74 7.51
N SER A 73 -8.67 6.57 8.48
CA SER A 73 -10.07 6.23 8.21
C SER A 73 -10.22 5.00 7.30
N VAL A 74 -10.75 5.19 6.09
CA VAL A 74 -10.93 4.12 5.08
C VAL A 74 -9.68 3.86 4.23
N PHE A 75 -8.65 4.71 4.36
CA PHE A 75 -7.40 4.55 3.63
C PHE A 75 -6.46 3.60 4.38
N PRO A 76 -6.01 2.51 3.75
CA PRO A 76 -5.26 1.49 4.45
C PRO A 76 -3.85 1.95 4.85
N ARG A 77 -3.33 1.36 5.93
CA ARG A 77 -1.92 1.41 6.28
C ARG A 77 -1.09 0.77 5.16
N LEU A 78 0.01 1.41 4.79
CA LEU A 78 0.99 0.92 3.82
C LEU A 78 2.36 0.69 4.45
N ALA A 79 2.67 1.38 5.55
CA ALA A 79 3.96 1.28 6.24
C ALA A 79 4.26 -0.15 6.69
N GLY A 80 5.46 -0.63 6.36
CA GLY A 80 5.95 -1.96 6.70
C GLY A 80 5.35 -3.10 5.87
N GLN A 81 4.50 -2.81 4.89
CA GLN A 81 3.98 -3.82 3.98
C GLN A 81 5.07 -4.27 2.99
N HIS A 82 5.09 -5.54 2.63
CA HIS A 82 6.07 -6.08 1.69
C HIS A 82 6.09 -5.37 0.34
N ALA A 83 7.26 -4.92 -0.10
CA ALA A 83 7.44 -4.18 -1.34
C ALA A 83 6.89 -4.94 -2.56
N PHE A 84 7.11 -6.25 -2.63
CA PHE A 84 6.57 -7.09 -3.69
C PHE A 84 5.03 -7.05 -3.74
N TYR A 85 4.38 -7.12 -2.57
CA TYR A 85 2.92 -7.03 -2.51
C TYR A 85 2.41 -5.64 -2.93
N LEU A 86 3.05 -4.58 -2.45
CA LEU A 86 2.68 -3.21 -2.81
C LEU A 86 2.81 -2.96 -4.32
N GLY A 87 3.93 -3.40 -4.92
CA GLY A 87 4.16 -3.29 -6.36
C GLY A 87 3.08 -4.01 -7.15
N MET A 88 2.85 -5.29 -6.86
CA MET A 88 1.79 -6.07 -7.50
C MET A 88 0.40 -5.42 -7.38
N GLN A 89 0.07 -4.83 -6.22
CA GLN A 89 -1.23 -4.19 -6.03
C GLN A 89 -1.36 -2.90 -6.85
N MET A 90 -0.30 -2.09 -6.91
CA MET A 90 -0.31 -0.88 -7.75
C MET A 90 -0.43 -1.23 -9.24
N GLU A 91 0.32 -2.20 -9.72
CA GLU A 91 0.22 -2.68 -11.10
C GLU A 91 -1.17 -3.26 -11.41
N ALA A 92 -1.74 -4.06 -10.49
CA ALA A 92 -3.08 -4.61 -10.65
C ALA A 92 -4.17 -3.51 -10.71
N ILE A 93 -4.00 -2.43 -9.95
CA ILE A 93 -4.91 -1.27 -9.98
C ILE A 93 -4.73 -0.50 -11.29
N GLN A 94 -3.48 -0.25 -11.74
CA GLN A 94 -3.21 0.39 -13.03
C GLN A 94 -3.82 -0.39 -14.20
N GLY A 95 -3.63 -1.70 -14.20
CA GLY A 95 -4.18 -2.62 -15.20
C GLY A 95 -5.68 -2.90 -15.05
N LYS A 96 -6.37 -2.26 -14.08
CA LYS A 96 -7.79 -2.47 -13.76
C LYS A 96 -8.16 -3.91 -13.37
N LEU A 97 -7.18 -4.73 -13.04
CA LEU A 97 -7.39 -6.09 -12.52
C LEU A 97 -7.90 -6.06 -11.07
N ARG A 98 -7.45 -5.05 -10.30
CA ARG A 98 -8.01 -4.72 -8.99
C ARG A 98 -8.83 -3.44 -9.09
N LYS A 99 -10.13 -3.55 -8.82
CA LYS A 99 -11.06 -2.41 -8.90
C LYS A 99 -10.81 -1.43 -7.75
N SER A 100 -10.29 -0.26 -8.07
CA SER A 100 -10.06 0.86 -7.14
C SER A 100 -10.04 2.17 -7.92
N PRO A 101 -11.20 2.77 -8.24
CA PRO A 101 -11.28 3.93 -9.13
C PRO A 101 -10.48 5.13 -8.65
N VAL A 102 -10.50 5.42 -7.34
CA VAL A 102 -9.75 6.53 -6.74
C VAL A 102 -8.25 6.33 -6.91
N MET A 103 -7.73 5.17 -6.47
CA MET A 103 -6.31 4.87 -6.59
C MET A 103 -5.86 4.77 -8.05
N HIS A 104 -6.68 4.20 -8.93
CA HIS A 104 -6.36 4.16 -10.37
C HIS A 104 -6.13 5.57 -10.92
N GLY A 105 -7.00 6.53 -10.58
CA GLY A 105 -6.86 7.92 -11.02
C GLY A 105 -5.53 8.57 -10.58
N ILE A 106 -5.03 8.19 -9.40
CA ILE A 106 -3.81 8.76 -8.81
C ILE A 106 -2.55 8.11 -9.38
N ILE A 107 -2.53 6.77 -9.50
CA ILE A 107 -1.29 6.02 -9.80
C ILE A 107 -1.13 5.63 -11.27
N LYS A 108 -2.11 5.90 -12.14
CA LYS A 108 -2.11 5.48 -13.55
C LYS A 108 -0.90 5.96 -14.34
N GLU A 109 -0.32 7.09 -13.95
CA GLU A 109 0.84 7.72 -14.61
C GLU A 109 2.19 7.32 -13.98
N LEU A 110 2.20 6.51 -12.92
CA LEU A 110 3.44 6.02 -12.33
C LEU A 110 4.13 5.04 -13.27
N SER A 111 5.44 5.21 -13.45
CA SER A 111 6.28 4.21 -14.14
C SER A 111 6.54 3.00 -13.24
N ILE A 112 6.99 1.90 -13.84
CA ILE A 112 7.38 0.68 -13.10
C ILE A 112 8.48 1.00 -12.07
N ASP A 113 9.48 1.80 -12.44
CA ASP A 113 10.56 2.22 -11.54
C ASP A 113 10.05 3.06 -10.36
N GLU A 114 9.02 3.88 -10.58
CA GLU A 114 8.40 4.67 -9.52
C GLU A 114 7.55 3.82 -8.58
N ILE A 115 6.83 2.86 -9.11
CA ILE A 115 6.10 1.86 -8.32
C ILE A 115 7.09 1.07 -7.45
N GLN A 116 8.22 0.65 -8.02
CA GLN A 116 9.25 -0.06 -7.27
C GLN A 116 9.87 0.81 -6.18
N ALA A 117 10.20 2.07 -6.50
CA ALA A 117 10.75 3.02 -5.54
C ALA A 117 9.79 3.29 -4.36
N LEU A 118 8.51 3.54 -4.66
CA LEU A 118 7.45 3.67 -3.66
C LEU A 118 7.32 2.43 -2.79
N SER A 119 7.31 1.26 -3.40
CA SER A 119 7.16 -0.02 -2.70
C SER A 119 8.29 -0.24 -1.71
N TYR A 120 9.53 0.06 -2.10
CA TYR A 120 10.69 -0.05 -1.22
C TYR A 120 10.68 0.96 -0.08
N TYR A 121 10.32 2.20 -0.37
CA TYR A 121 10.18 3.22 0.66
C TYR A 121 9.13 2.82 1.70
N LEU A 122 7.94 2.41 1.26
CA LEU A 122 6.85 2.00 2.15
C LEU A 122 7.17 0.77 2.99
N GLU A 123 7.91 -0.21 2.44
CA GLU A 123 8.37 -1.37 3.20
C GLU A 123 9.35 -0.97 4.31
N SER A 124 10.10 0.11 4.13
CA SER A 124 11.11 0.56 5.10
C SER A 124 10.53 1.30 6.31
N LEU A 125 9.28 1.71 6.25
CA LEU A 125 8.56 2.40 7.34
C LEU A 125 7.99 1.38 8.39
#